data_6ed75b4682852a493b916bfef46fc5ec
#
_entry.id   6ed75b4682852a493b916bfef46fc5ec
#
_cell.length_a   1.000
_cell.length_b   1.000
_cell.length_c   1.000
_cell.angle_alpha   90.00
_cell.angle_beta   90.00
_cell.angle_gamma   90.00
#
_symmetry.space_group_name_H-M   'P 1'
#
loop_
_entity.id
_entity.type
_entity.pdbx_description
1 polymer ?
#
loop_
_entity_poly.entity_id
_entity_poly.type
_entity_poly.pdbx_seq_one_letter_code
_entity_poly.pdbx_strand_id
1 'polypeptide(L)'
;MKRMIQWVVAATLVCGLTVFTACSKDDDSDTPAATQGKLVTLPQGVVSKGYTMQTVRIVTMTDREQAAYEKKNVQVAFDGQDVYVSGFSSSFPESFVKGTLTDAGTCLFESGQYVGEDKTGEKYIVGILDTGDKANQLTDFECTYDPEMRILTIPEDAKFAIAESDAPSHTQVSNIMKNVTVMPGSFKEPSVVTPPEGLTTEQWYVTGSDDKDNCLNYGMTIGFDGEDVYIQGLFKEMPLAWLHGHLKDGVITIEKGQSLGYYWKWRETLFLGLDEKDEICDIKLTYDAGKGTMESDNSISLYDIDKHSVDYGFAACYITKERYVVPDPILLPSGVTASPYRFECEILDIDDDGYLIKAGDALEEVLIGFDGNDVYFKFPHVDANGWAKGTLSPDHQTITIPSLQYVGSWQEEDNPRQDYYLTGFVDKGNKEYELTDIVFDYDAQQDIISSSKTMCINSSYRILDYYGYLVFRNNKFTKKEEVAATPAAPEVKMDYNTVETIIRLSVEIPLIADDNSDLLTDKLSYIVYYEKDGQQHEMVFRATDYKGLENDIVEIPYNLNISSGIIRGGKTIMLDLALDGLLTWTKVGAKVIYRGGGEEHASDITWFDAKTFYEENELIK
;
A
#
# COMPACT_ATOMS: atom_id res chain seq x y z
N MET A 1 -10.39 -15.19 8.45
CA MET A 1 -10.96 -14.86 9.78
C MET A 1 -10.67 -13.41 10.10
N LYS A 2 -11.69 -12.63 10.43
CA LYS A 2 -11.72 -11.24 10.90
C LYS A 2 -11.42 -10.11 9.91
N ARG A 3 -12.50 -9.43 9.60
CA ARG A 3 -12.64 -8.16 8.91
C ARG A 3 -11.58 -7.15 9.34
N MET A 4 -10.73 -6.76 8.42
CA MET A 4 -9.98 -5.52 8.50
C MET A 4 -10.90 -4.37 8.10
N ILE A 5 -11.01 -3.40 8.97
CA ILE A 5 -11.72 -2.16 8.72
C ILE A 5 -10.84 -1.34 7.77
N GLN A 6 -11.32 -1.14 6.57
CA GLN A 6 -10.69 -0.27 5.57
C GLN A 6 -10.90 1.18 5.97
N TRP A 7 -9.81 1.93 6.03
CA TRP A 7 -9.84 3.39 6.08
C TRP A 7 -9.43 3.93 4.72
N VAL A 8 -10.38 4.52 4.03
CA VAL A 8 -10.14 5.29 2.82
C VAL A 8 -9.76 6.71 3.24
N VAL A 9 -8.56 7.15 2.88
CA VAL A 9 -8.24 8.58 2.88
C VAL A 9 -7.71 8.92 1.50
N ALA A 10 -8.55 9.50 0.68
CA ALA A 10 -8.12 10.18 -0.54
C ALA A 10 -7.66 11.59 -0.16
N ALA A 11 -6.38 11.86 -0.26
CA ALA A 11 -5.85 13.21 -0.12
C ALA A 11 -5.07 13.60 -1.37
N THR A 12 -5.70 14.42 -2.20
CA THR A 12 -5.01 15.13 -3.30
C THR A 12 -4.52 16.46 -2.76
N LEU A 13 -3.21 16.63 -2.60
CA LEU A 13 -2.63 17.90 -2.19
C LEU A 13 -1.96 18.57 -3.39
N VAL A 14 -2.53 19.68 -3.84
CA VAL A 14 -1.86 20.62 -4.75
C VAL A 14 -1.36 21.79 -3.91
N CYS A 15 -0.06 21.88 -3.72
CA CYS A 15 0.59 23.06 -3.15
C CYS A 15 0.66 24.18 -4.19
N GLY A 16 -0.13 25.22 -4.00
CA GLY A 16 0.00 26.49 -4.68
C GLY A 16 0.43 27.59 -3.70
N LEU A 17 1.70 27.93 -3.67
CA LEU A 17 2.18 29.16 -3.03
C LEU A 17 1.76 30.35 -3.91
N THR A 18 0.82 31.14 -3.43
CA THR A 18 0.62 32.49 -3.95
C THR A 18 0.79 33.49 -2.83
N VAL A 19 1.87 34.24 -2.93
CA VAL A 19 2.10 35.45 -2.15
C VAL A 19 1.19 36.55 -2.73
N PHE A 20 0.21 36.99 -1.97
CA PHE A 20 -0.51 38.20 -2.29
C PHE A 20 -0.06 39.33 -1.34
N THR A 21 0.73 40.26 -1.88
CA THR A 21 0.87 41.58 -1.36
C THR A 21 -0.34 42.39 -1.85
N ALA A 22 -1.19 42.83 -0.95
CA ALA A 22 -2.18 43.87 -1.23
C ALA A 22 -1.96 45.02 -0.27
N CYS A 23 -1.48 46.14 -0.81
CA CYS A 23 -1.64 47.46 -0.20
C CYS A 23 -3.06 47.95 -0.45
N SER A 24 -3.77 48.37 0.57
CA SER A 24 -4.78 49.41 0.43
C SER A 24 -4.87 50.22 1.71
N LYS A 25 -5.08 51.48 1.50
CA LYS A 25 -5.07 52.60 2.43
C LYS A 25 -6.32 52.67 3.32
N ASP A 26 -6.05 53.19 4.51
CA ASP A 26 -6.87 54.05 5.33
C ASP A 26 -8.36 53.76 5.45
N ASP A 27 -8.75 53.29 6.64
CA ASP A 27 -9.84 53.90 7.38
C ASP A 27 -9.69 53.57 8.88
N ASP A 28 -9.73 54.61 9.69
CA ASP A 28 -9.75 54.56 11.14
C ASP A 28 -10.96 53.77 11.63
N SER A 29 -10.72 52.59 12.17
CA SER A 29 -11.64 51.96 13.11
C SER A 29 -10.82 51.33 14.24
N ASP A 30 -11.16 51.75 15.45
CA ASP A 30 -10.68 51.23 16.71
C ASP A 30 -10.68 49.69 16.70
N THR A 31 -9.54 49.09 16.39
CA THR A 31 -9.31 47.66 16.64
C THR A 31 -9.13 47.53 18.15
N PRO A 32 -9.96 46.77 18.87
CA PRO A 32 -9.70 46.48 20.28
C PRO A 32 -8.31 45.90 20.39
N ALA A 33 -7.49 46.45 21.27
CA ALA A 33 -6.19 45.87 21.60
C ALA A 33 -6.40 44.37 21.89
N ALA A 34 -5.66 43.51 21.18
CA ALA A 34 -5.71 42.09 21.41
C ALA A 34 -5.55 41.81 22.91
N THR A 35 -6.57 41.27 23.52
CA THR A 35 -6.55 40.91 24.93
C THR A 35 -5.52 39.79 25.05
N GLN A 36 -4.37 40.08 25.65
CA GLN A 36 -3.31 39.09 25.89
C GLN A 36 -3.92 37.90 26.59
N GLY A 37 -3.76 36.68 26.02
CA GLY A 37 -4.36 35.46 26.52
C GLY A 37 -3.96 35.21 27.99
N LYS A 38 -4.92 34.81 28.81
CA LYS A 38 -4.69 34.55 30.23
C LYS A 38 -4.80 33.03 30.49
N LEU A 39 -3.74 32.46 31.04
CA LEU A 39 -3.73 31.05 31.49
C LEU A 39 -4.84 30.78 32.49
N VAL A 40 -5.51 29.65 32.32
CA VAL A 40 -6.43 29.10 33.30
C VAL A 40 -5.65 28.66 34.52
N THR A 41 -6.05 29.13 35.71
CA THR A 41 -5.43 28.78 36.99
C THR A 41 -6.45 28.09 37.90
N LEU A 42 -5.97 27.14 38.70
CA LEU A 42 -6.82 26.46 39.67
C LEU A 42 -7.30 27.45 40.74
N PRO A 43 -8.57 27.39 41.16
CA PRO A 43 -9.07 28.13 42.31
C PRO A 43 -8.31 27.79 43.59
N GLN A 44 -8.27 28.76 44.51
CA GLN A 44 -7.58 28.57 45.79
C GLN A 44 -8.20 27.40 46.57
N GLY A 45 -7.37 26.43 46.96
CA GLY A 45 -7.76 25.25 47.70
C GLY A 45 -8.17 24.04 46.86
N VAL A 46 -8.26 24.21 45.53
CA VAL A 46 -8.52 23.11 44.60
C VAL A 46 -7.23 22.39 44.33
N VAL A 47 -7.22 21.06 44.48
CA VAL A 47 -6.04 20.22 44.32
C VAL A 47 -6.24 19.29 43.12
N SER A 48 -5.30 19.32 42.20
CA SER A 48 -5.27 18.36 41.08
C SER A 48 -4.79 16.98 41.51
N LYS A 49 -5.18 15.97 40.76
CA LYS A 49 -4.75 14.57 40.91
C LYS A 49 -4.18 14.06 39.61
N GLY A 50 -3.26 13.10 39.72
CA GLY A 50 -2.68 12.42 38.57
C GLY A 50 -3.71 11.55 37.83
N TYR A 51 -3.77 11.74 36.55
CA TYR A 51 -4.56 10.96 35.59
C TYR A 51 -3.68 10.52 34.44
N THR A 52 -4.15 9.53 33.71
CA THR A 52 -3.57 9.07 32.44
C THR A 52 -4.43 9.55 31.30
N MET A 53 -3.85 10.19 30.30
CA MET A 53 -4.53 10.49 29.04
C MET A 53 -4.00 9.58 27.94
N GLN A 54 -4.92 8.94 27.23
CA GLN A 54 -4.67 8.21 25.98
C GLN A 54 -5.27 9.00 24.84
N THR A 55 -4.56 9.15 23.73
CA THR A 55 -5.00 9.90 22.56
C THR A 55 -4.33 9.39 21.28
N VAL A 56 -4.93 9.71 20.15
CA VAL A 56 -4.33 9.57 18.83
C VAL A 56 -4.08 10.97 18.29
N ARG A 57 -2.83 11.31 18.05
CA ARG A 57 -2.43 12.57 17.44
C ARG A 57 -2.18 12.40 15.96
N ILE A 58 -2.70 13.31 15.15
CA ILE A 58 -2.37 13.40 13.72
C ILE A 58 -1.05 14.17 13.60
N VAL A 59 -0.09 13.55 12.95
CA VAL A 59 1.25 14.08 12.72
C VAL A 59 1.48 14.22 11.23
N THR A 60 1.87 15.42 10.82
CA THR A 60 2.27 15.68 9.43
C THR A 60 3.79 15.52 9.33
N MET A 61 4.23 14.52 8.61
CA MET A 61 5.60 14.36 8.15
C MET A 61 5.75 15.08 6.80
N THR A 62 6.95 15.15 6.28
CA THR A 62 7.24 15.91 5.04
C THR A 62 6.35 15.50 3.86
N ASP A 63 6.00 14.24 3.78
CA ASP A 63 5.32 13.63 2.62
C ASP A 63 4.05 12.84 2.96
N ARG A 64 3.66 12.80 4.25
CA ARG A 64 2.51 12.02 4.71
C ARG A 64 1.90 12.55 6.00
N GLU A 65 0.62 12.27 6.21
CA GLU A 65 -0.03 12.34 7.51
C GLU A 65 -0.10 10.96 8.13
N GLN A 66 0.15 10.87 9.44
CA GLN A 66 0.13 9.63 10.19
C GLN A 66 -0.54 9.82 11.55
N ALA A 67 -1.09 8.74 12.07
CA ALA A 67 -1.65 8.68 13.41
C ALA A 67 -0.58 8.20 14.41
N ALA A 68 -0.30 9.00 15.43
CA ALA A 68 0.60 8.64 16.53
C ALA A 68 -0.21 8.35 17.80
N TYR A 69 -0.05 7.16 18.35
CA TYR A 69 -0.65 6.81 19.65
C TYR A 69 0.17 7.41 20.77
N GLU A 70 -0.47 8.19 21.63
CA GLU A 70 0.18 8.80 22.81
C GLU A 70 -0.53 8.41 24.08
N LYS A 71 0.25 8.10 25.11
CA LYS A 71 -0.22 7.89 26.49
C LYS A 71 0.69 8.68 27.40
N LYS A 72 0.13 9.56 28.19
CA LYS A 72 0.88 10.49 29.04
C LYS A 72 0.18 10.77 30.34
N ASN A 73 0.96 11.19 31.35
CA ASN A 73 0.43 11.67 32.61
C ASN A 73 -0.11 13.10 32.45
N VAL A 74 -1.28 13.33 33.01
CA VAL A 74 -1.95 14.64 33.04
C VAL A 74 -2.45 14.92 34.45
N GLN A 75 -2.83 16.17 34.76
CA GLN A 75 -3.43 16.55 36.02
C GLN A 75 -4.90 16.90 35.82
N VAL A 76 -5.78 16.39 36.67
CA VAL A 76 -7.21 16.74 36.65
C VAL A 76 -7.65 17.25 38.02
N ALA A 77 -8.41 18.32 38.05
CA ALA A 77 -9.05 18.85 39.26
C ALA A 77 -10.53 19.09 39.01
N PHE A 78 -11.35 18.96 40.09
CA PHE A 78 -12.79 19.22 40.07
C PHE A 78 -13.11 20.26 41.15
N ASP A 79 -13.93 21.24 40.78
CA ASP A 79 -14.46 22.27 41.66
C ASP A 79 -15.96 22.50 41.36
N GLY A 80 -16.82 21.80 42.05
CA GLY A 80 -18.25 21.77 41.74
C GLY A 80 -18.52 21.17 40.35
N GLN A 81 -19.04 22.00 39.45
CA GLN A 81 -19.23 21.64 38.02
C GLN A 81 -18.00 21.93 37.15
N ASP A 82 -17.01 22.64 37.67
CA ASP A 82 -15.83 22.98 36.92
C ASP A 82 -14.82 21.82 36.91
N VAL A 83 -14.28 21.50 35.73
CA VAL A 83 -13.25 20.48 35.51
C VAL A 83 -12.03 21.16 34.88
N TYR A 84 -10.89 20.93 35.46
CA TYR A 84 -9.61 21.47 34.99
C TYR A 84 -8.71 20.33 34.55
N VAL A 85 -8.22 20.33 33.32
CA VAL A 85 -7.32 19.32 32.78
C VAL A 85 -6.08 19.98 32.25
N SER A 86 -4.89 19.60 32.76
CA SER A 86 -3.60 20.03 32.18
C SER A 86 -3.09 19.00 31.18
N GLY A 87 -2.12 19.40 30.35
CA GLY A 87 -1.40 18.49 29.46
C GLY A 87 -2.16 18.04 28.22
N PHE A 88 -3.25 18.70 27.84
CA PHE A 88 -3.85 18.49 26.52
C PHE A 88 -2.84 18.78 25.40
N SER A 89 -1.95 19.74 25.58
CA SER A 89 -0.84 20.00 24.68
C SER A 89 0.47 19.48 25.28
N SER A 90 1.23 18.71 24.51
CA SER A 90 2.58 18.28 24.90
C SER A 90 3.58 19.45 24.93
N SER A 91 3.31 20.52 24.17
CA SER A 91 4.14 21.75 24.19
C SER A 91 3.87 22.61 25.43
N PHE A 92 2.69 22.45 26.06
CA PHE A 92 2.27 23.22 27.24
C PHE A 92 1.71 22.27 28.32
N PRO A 93 2.54 21.37 28.87
CA PRO A 93 2.08 20.28 29.72
C PRO A 93 1.47 20.76 31.06
N GLU A 94 1.87 21.93 31.55
CA GLU A 94 1.41 22.49 32.81
C GLU A 94 0.16 23.40 32.68
N SER A 95 -0.23 23.71 31.43
CA SER A 95 -1.37 24.62 31.20
C SER A 95 -2.70 23.90 31.37
N PHE A 96 -3.55 24.45 32.22
CA PHE A 96 -4.91 23.94 32.43
C PHE A 96 -5.88 24.46 31.37
N VAL A 97 -6.82 23.59 31.01
CA VAL A 97 -8.01 23.91 30.24
C VAL A 97 -9.22 23.65 31.13
N LYS A 98 -10.19 24.56 31.12
CA LYS A 98 -11.39 24.46 31.94
C LYS A 98 -12.57 23.95 31.14
N GLY A 99 -13.23 22.93 31.64
CA GLY A 99 -14.51 22.44 31.16
C GLY A 99 -15.60 22.63 32.22
N THR A 100 -16.86 22.49 31.83
CA THR A 100 -18.01 22.58 32.72
C THR A 100 -18.86 21.33 32.59
N LEU A 101 -19.10 20.61 33.70
CA LEU A 101 -19.99 19.47 33.77
C LEU A 101 -21.44 19.92 33.62
N THR A 102 -22.16 19.22 32.76
CA THR A 102 -23.60 19.43 32.54
C THR A 102 -24.41 18.39 33.32
N ASP A 103 -25.69 18.67 33.55
CA ASP A 103 -26.61 17.72 34.17
C ASP A 103 -26.85 16.47 33.31
N ALA A 104 -26.48 16.52 32.02
CA ALA A 104 -26.60 15.40 31.10
C ALA A 104 -25.42 14.39 31.19
N GLY A 105 -24.43 14.62 32.07
CA GLY A 105 -23.28 13.73 32.23
C GLY A 105 -22.19 13.98 31.16
N THR A 106 -22.15 15.19 30.60
CA THR A 106 -21.10 15.61 29.67
C THR A 106 -20.25 16.71 30.29
N CYS A 107 -19.08 16.95 29.76
CA CYS A 107 -18.20 18.05 30.13
C CYS A 107 -17.88 18.87 28.87
N LEU A 108 -18.34 20.12 28.84
CA LEU A 108 -18.12 21.03 27.73
C LEU A 108 -16.86 21.87 27.97
N PHE A 109 -15.94 21.84 27.02
CA PHE A 109 -14.77 22.71 26.97
C PHE A 109 -14.99 23.79 25.92
N GLU A 110 -15.03 25.05 26.34
CA GLU A 110 -15.12 26.19 25.43
C GLU A 110 -13.86 26.29 24.59
N SER A 111 -14.02 26.52 23.29
CA SER A 111 -12.93 26.75 22.35
C SER A 111 -12.22 28.08 22.58
N GLY A 112 -10.94 28.18 22.20
CA GLY A 112 -10.19 29.45 22.31
C GLY A 112 -9.56 29.69 23.68
N GLN A 113 -9.41 28.66 24.52
CA GLN A 113 -8.69 28.83 25.79
C GLN A 113 -7.19 28.90 25.56
N TYR A 114 -6.58 29.98 26.07
CA TYR A 114 -5.14 30.21 25.98
C TYR A 114 -4.33 29.21 26.80
N VAL A 115 -3.34 28.58 26.16
CA VAL A 115 -2.49 27.54 26.79
C VAL A 115 -1.02 27.93 26.90
N GLY A 116 -0.61 29.03 26.28
CA GLY A 116 0.77 29.54 26.35
C GLY A 116 1.23 30.22 25.08
N GLU A 117 2.52 30.51 25.03
CA GLU A 117 3.18 31.15 23.90
C GLU A 117 4.46 30.37 23.56
N ASP A 118 4.73 30.20 22.29
CA ASP A 118 5.98 29.67 21.77
C ASP A 118 6.67 30.68 20.84
N LYS A 119 7.73 30.29 20.14
CA LYS A 119 8.47 31.15 19.21
C LYS A 119 7.63 31.66 18.02
N THR A 120 6.48 31.07 17.78
CA THR A 120 5.53 31.44 16.69
C THR A 120 4.34 32.25 17.20
N GLY A 121 4.24 32.48 18.52
CA GLY A 121 3.22 33.31 19.15
C GLY A 121 2.30 32.54 20.10
N GLU A 122 1.20 33.21 20.47
CA GLU A 122 0.19 32.68 21.39
C GLU A 122 -0.48 31.42 20.85
N LYS A 123 -0.81 30.48 21.74
CA LYS A 123 -1.46 29.21 21.41
C LYS A 123 -2.73 28.99 22.23
N TYR A 124 -3.73 28.46 21.56
CA TYR A 124 -5.06 28.23 22.09
C TYR A 124 -5.51 26.80 21.86
N ILE A 125 -6.25 26.22 22.77
CA ILE A 125 -6.93 24.94 22.54
C ILE A 125 -8.30 25.20 21.93
N VAL A 126 -8.62 24.44 20.88
CA VAL A 126 -9.85 24.59 20.12
C VAL A 126 -10.43 23.23 19.75
N GLY A 127 -11.74 23.12 19.72
CA GLY A 127 -12.40 21.99 19.08
C GLY A 127 -12.45 22.21 17.56
N ILE A 128 -12.51 21.12 16.82
CA ILE A 128 -12.57 21.11 15.36
C ILE A 128 -13.79 20.34 14.91
N LEU A 129 -14.60 20.97 14.07
CA LEU A 129 -15.65 20.31 13.30
C LEU A 129 -15.13 20.02 11.90
N ASP A 130 -15.18 18.76 11.50
CA ASP A 130 -14.85 18.35 10.13
C ASP A 130 -16.05 18.64 9.22
N THR A 131 -15.95 19.68 8.43
CA THR A 131 -17.02 20.09 7.51
C THR A 131 -16.90 19.48 6.11
N GLY A 132 -15.89 18.64 5.87
CA GLY A 132 -15.58 18.06 4.55
C GLY A 132 -14.96 19.05 3.55
N ASP A 133 -14.99 20.34 3.82
CA ASP A 133 -14.51 21.42 2.93
C ASP A 133 -13.14 21.95 3.36
N LYS A 134 -12.12 21.16 3.56
CA LYS A 134 -10.71 21.57 3.81
C LYS A 134 -10.45 22.75 4.78
N ALA A 135 -11.49 23.39 5.31
CA ALA A 135 -11.42 24.46 6.28
C ALA A 135 -11.90 23.92 7.64
N ASN A 136 -11.00 23.86 8.62
CA ASN A 136 -11.37 23.53 9.99
C ASN A 136 -12.29 24.63 10.56
N GLN A 137 -13.52 24.28 10.87
CA GLN A 137 -14.39 25.15 11.62
C GLN A 137 -14.13 24.92 13.11
N LEU A 138 -13.79 26.01 13.84
CA LEU A 138 -13.58 25.93 15.27
C LEU A 138 -14.93 25.82 15.98
N THR A 139 -15.00 24.98 17.00
CA THR A 139 -16.18 24.77 17.83
C THR A 139 -15.76 24.43 19.26
N ASP A 140 -16.68 24.50 20.20
CA ASP A 140 -16.47 23.90 21.50
C ASP A 140 -16.37 22.38 21.35
N PHE A 141 -15.71 21.70 22.27
CA PHE A 141 -15.64 20.25 22.27
C PHE A 141 -16.20 19.66 23.54
N GLU A 142 -16.92 18.57 23.38
CA GLU A 142 -17.64 17.90 24.44
C GLU A 142 -17.06 16.53 24.73
N CYS A 143 -16.94 16.18 26.03
CA CYS A 143 -16.58 14.85 26.50
C CYS A 143 -17.77 14.23 27.21
N THR A 144 -17.93 12.92 27.14
CA THR A 144 -18.73 12.17 28.10
C THR A 144 -17.98 12.06 29.44
N TYR A 145 -18.69 12.15 30.55
CA TYR A 145 -18.13 11.98 31.89
C TYR A 145 -18.81 10.83 32.62
N ASP A 146 -18.01 9.84 33.01
CA ASP A 146 -18.45 8.77 33.92
C ASP A 146 -18.16 9.17 35.36
N PRO A 147 -19.18 9.48 36.18
CA PRO A 147 -19.00 9.94 37.56
C PRO A 147 -18.54 8.83 38.52
N GLU A 148 -18.80 7.54 38.22
CA GLU A 148 -18.39 6.42 39.05
C GLU A 148 -16.92 6.11 38.86
N MET A 149 -16.48 6.05 37.61
CA MET A 149 -15.09 5.79 37.22
C MET A 149 -14.26 7.06 37.15
N ARG A 150 -14.87 8.23 37.08
CA ARG A 150 -14.24 9.54 36.89
C ARG A 150 -13.43 9.62 35.59
N ILE A 151 -13.95 9.05 34.52
CA ILE A 151 -13.34 9.00 33.21
C ILE A 151 -14.00 10.07 32.33
N LEU A 152 -13.15 10.84 31.62
CA LEU A 152 -13.57 11.73 30.55
C LEU A 152 -13.23 11.07 29.22
N THR A 153 -14.19 11.01 28.29
CA THR A 153 -13.98 10.44 26.97
C THR A 153 -14.49 11.40 25.90
N ILE A 154 -13.61 11.83 25.00
CA ILE A 154 -13.99 12.61 23.83
C ILE A 154 -14.44 11.61 22.75
N PRO A 155 -15.64 11.74 22.17
CA PRO A 155 -16.16 10.88 21.11
C PRO A 155 -15.20 10.77 19.91
N GLU A 156 -15.31 9.70 19.15
CA GLU A 156 -14.37 9.41 18.03
C GLU A 156 -14.47 10.44 16.91
N ASP A 157 -15.63 11.01 16.70
CA ASP A 157 -15.94 12.06 15.70
C ASP A 157 -15.54 13.46 16.16
N ALA A 158 -15.35 13.68 17.46
CA ALA A 158 -14.87 14.95 17.99
C ALA A 158 -13.35 15.02 18.01
N LYS A 159 -12.84 16.18 17.63
CA LYS A 159 -11.39 16.45 17.57
C LYS A 159 -11.12 17.78 18.27
N PHE A 160 -9.93 17.91 18.85
CA PHE A 160 -9.42 19.21 19.28
C PHE A 160 -7.98 19.40 18.82
N ALA A 161 -7.51 20.63 18.81
CA ALA A 161 -6.20 21.00 18.32
C ALA A 161 -5.61 22.20 19.05
N ILE A 162 -4.37 22.49 18.75
CA ILE A 162 -3.72 23.75 19.11
C ILE A 162 -3.83 24.71 17.93
N ALA A 163 -4.36 25.89 18.18
CA ALA A 163 -4.54 26.95 17.20
C ALA A 163 -3.65 28.16 17.52
N GLU A 164 -3.37 28.98 16.50
CA GLU A 164 -2.60 30.22 16.62
C GLU A 164 -3.48 31.44 16.90
N SER A 165 -4.78 31.25 17.05
CA SER A 165 -5.76 32.31 17.36
C SER A 165 -6.98 31.68 18.02
N ASP A 166 -7.70 32.48 18.83
CA ASP A 166 -9.02 32.17 19.37
C ASP A 166 -10.17 32.45 18.38
N ALA A 167 -9.84 33.06 17.24
CA ALA A 167 -10.83 33.47 16.24
C ALA A 167 -11.36 32.25 15.43
N PRO A 168 -12.70 32.14 15.24
CA PRO A 168 -13.32 30.96 14.63
C PRO A 168 -13.14 30.85 13.11
N SER A 169 -12.48 31.79 12.44
CA SER A 169 -12.30 31.76 11.00
C SER A 169 -10.83 31.76 10.59
N HIS A 170 -10.44 30.83 9.70
CA HIS A 170 -9.15 30.79 9.01
C HIS A 170 -7.91 30.55 9.89
N THR A 171 -8.09 29.89 11.02
CA THR A 171 -6.99 29.61 11.95
C THR A 171 -6.22 28.38 11.50
N GLN A 172 -4.89 28.48 11.47
CA GLN A 172 -4.03 27.31 11.32
C GLN A 172 -4.07 26.51 12.63
N VAL A 173 -4.29 25.23 12.50
CA VAL A 173 -4.29 24.28 13.63
C VAL A 173 -3.14 23.31 13.50
N SER A 174 -2.62 22.91 14.63
CA SER A 174 -1.57 21.89 14.75
C SER A 174 -1.91 20.93 15.88
N ASN A 175 -1.20 19.81 15.94
CA ASN A 175 -1.41 18.83 17.02
C ASN A 175 -2.88 18.42 17.17
N ILE A 176 -3.50 18.01 16.07
CA ILE A 176 -4.88 17.51 16.09
C ILE A 176 -4.93 16.21 16.87
N MET A 177 -5.81 16.13 17.87
CA MET A 177 -6.00 14.97 18.75
C MET A 177 -7.42 14.44 18.65
N LYS A 178 -7.54 13.10 18.65
CA LYS A 178 -8.82 12.37 18.62
C LYS A 178 -8.72 11.12 19.50
N ASN A 179 -9.85 10.46 19.74
CA ASN A 179 -9.95 9.24 20.55
C ASN A 179 -9.32 9.44 21.93
N VAL A 180 -9.70 10.52 22.60
CA VAL A 180 -9.10 10.92 23.87
C VAL A 180 -9.87 10.29 25.04
N THR A 181 -9.14 9.60 25.92
CA THR A 181 -9.67 9.12 27.20
C THR A 181 -8.74 9.60 28.32
N VAL A 182 -9.33 10.24 29.34
CA VAL A 182 -8.63 10.71 30.54
C VAL A 182 -9.15 9.93 31.72
N MET A 183 -8.32 9.07 32.32
CA MET A 183 -8.69 8.15 33.38
C MET A 183 -7.86 8.35 34.65
N PRO A 184 -8.43 8.12 35.87
CA PRO A 184 -7.69 8.27 37.13
C PRO A 184 -6.49 7.36 37.20
N GLY A 185 -5.43 7.86 37.84
CA GLY A 185 -4.19 7.14 38.05
C GLY A 185 -3.07 7.60 37.12
N SER A 186 -1.85 7.50 37.63
CA SER A 186 -0.64 7.80 36.87
C SER A 186 0.14 6.52 36.65
N PHE A 187 0.93 6.49 35.59
CA PHE A 187 1.81 5.38 35.25
C PHE A 187 3.25 5.87 35.08
N LYS A 188 4.19 4.94 35.08
CA LYS A 188 5.57 5.26 34.74
C LYS A 188 5.71 5.34 33.23
N GLU A 189 6.02 6.52 32.71
CA GLU A 189 6.25 6.69 31.29
C GLU A 189 7.48 5.92 30.81
N PRO A 190 7.45 5.36 29.58
CA PRO A 190 8.59 4.68 29.02
C PRO A 190 9.75 5.66 28.78
N SER A 191 10.97 5.15 28.89
CA SER A 191 12.17 5.94 28.58
C SER A 191 12.38 5.94 27.08
N VAL A 192 11.85 6.92 26.39
CA VAL A 192 12.04 7.12 24.95
C VAL A 192 13.28 7.97 24.67
N VAL A 193 13.89 7.77 23.50
CA VAL A 193 14.99 8.58 23.03
C VAL A 193 14.53 10.02 22.78
N THR A 194 15.29 10.98 23.33
CA THR A 194 15.09 12.41 23.11
C THR A 194 16.37 12.98 22.49
N PRO A 195 16.30 13.54 21.28
CA PRO A 195 17.48 14.12 20.66
C PRO A 195 17.95 15.38 21.41
N PRO A 196 19.22 15.78 21.27
CA PRO A 196 19.73 17.02 21.85
C PRO A 196 18.97 18.25 21.35
N GLU A 197 18.83 19.24 22.24
CA GLU A 197 18.23 20.52 21.86
C GLU A 197 19.09 21.20 20.79
N GLY A 198 18.46 21.65 19.71
CA GLY A 198 19.15 22.30 18.59
C GLY A 198 19.83 21.35 17.59
N LEU A 199 19.60 20.04 17.69
CA LEU A 199 20.08 19.09 16.70
C LEU A 199 19.65 19.51 15.28
N THR A 200 20.61 19.64 14.38
CA THR A 200 20.33 19.86 12.97
C THR A 200 19.94 18.55 12.31
N THR A 201 18.81 18.52 11.65
CA THR A 201 18.27 17.33 11.01
C THR A 201 18.10 17.51 9.51
N GLU A 202 18.19 16.41 8.79
CA GLU A 202 17.97 16.34 7.33
C GLU A 202 16.87 15.36 7.02
N GLN A 203 16.18 15.60 5.89
CA GLN A 203 15.21 14.68 5.32
C GLN A 203 15.92 13.51 4.66
N TRP A 204 15.46 12.31 4.98
CA TRP A 204 15.87 11.04 4.37
C TRP A 204 14.65 10.21 4.02
N TYR A 205 14.82 9.09 3.34
CA TYR A 205 13.73 8.22 2.89
C TYR A 205 14.03 6.76 3.19
N VAL A 206 13.03 6.07 3.75
CA VAL A 206 13.06 4.61 3.90
C VAL A 206 12.62 3.99 2.58
N THR A 207 13.39 3.01 2.13
CA THR A 207 13.09 2.20 0.95
C THR A 207 13.37 0.73 1.28
N GLY A 208 12.91 -0.20 0.46
CA GLY A 208 13.03 -1.63 0.72
C GLY A 208 11.67 -2.29 0.82
N SER A 209 11.53 -3.30 1.66
CA SER A 209 10.27 -4.01 1.88
C SER A 209 9.98 -4.24 3.36
N ASP A 210 8.69 -4.27 3.72
CA ASP A 210 8.26 -4.74 5.04
C ASP A 210 8.16 -6.27 5.09
N ASP A 211 7.74 -6.80 6.24
CA ASP A 211 7.55 -8.24 6.48
C ASP A 211 6.38 -8.88 5.69
N LYS A 212 5.67 -8.06 4.90
CA LYS A 212 4.58 -8.48 4.00
C LYS A 212 4.90 -8.18 2.54
N ASP A 213 6.18 -7.96 2.24
CA ASP A 213 6.71 -7.65 0.92
C ASP A 213 6.16 -6.35 0.28
N ASN A 214 5.53 -5.46 1.08
CA ASN A 214 5.13 -4.16 0.57
C ASN A 214 6.36 -3.28 0.36
N CYS A 215 6.48 -2.71 -0.83
CA CYS A 215 7.56 -1.77 -1.16
C CYS A 215 7.44 -0.49 -0.34
N LEU A 216 8.54 -0.09 0.31
CA LEU A 216 8.62 1.09 1.14
C LEU A 216 9.20 2.27 0.36
N ASN A 217 8.61 3.46 0.51
CA ASN A 217 9.11 4.70 -0.07
C ASN A 217 8.49 5.91 0.66
N TYR A 218 8.99 6.21 1.85
CA TYR A 218 8.47 7.32 2.65
C TYR A 218 9.57 8.09 3.37
N GLY A 219 9.28 9.36 3.70
CA GLY A 219 10.20 10.27 4.36
C GLY A 219 10.39 9.98 5.85
N MET A 220 11.60 10.21 6.33
CA MET A 220 12.03 10.17 7.72
C MET A 220 13.05 11.27 7.98
N THR A 221 13.47 11.45 9.22
CA THR A 221 14.40 12.52 9.61
C THR A 221 15.63 11.95 10.31
N ILE A 222 16.84 12.40 9.93
CA ILE A 222 18.08 12.00 10.56
C ILE A 222 18.87 13.24 11.00
N GLY A 223 19.46 13.18 12.20
CA GLY A 223 20.42 14.17 12.69
C GLY A 223 21.69 13.50 13.16
N PHE A 224 22.83 14.14 12.89
CA PHE A 224 24.15 13.72 13.33
C PHE A 224 24.70 14.71 14.35
N ASP A 225 25.16 14.22 15.49
CA ASP A 225 25.87 14.97 16.53
C ASP A 225 27.20 14.26 16.86
N GLY A 226 28.22 14.57 16.07
CA GLY A 226 29.51 13.84 16.15
C GLY A 226 29.36 12.40 15.68
N GLU A 227 29.61 11.45 16.59
CA GLU A 227 29.42 10.02 16.34
C GLU A 227 27.98 9.55 16.67
N ASP A 228 27.18 10.37 17.35
CA ASP A 228 25.81 10.05 17.69
C ASP A 228 24.87 10.34 16.52
N VAL A 229 23.97 9.41 16.25
CA VAL A 229 23.00 9.48 15.16
C VAL A 229 21.59 9.34 15.71
N TYR A 230 20.73 10.28 15.37
CA TYR A 230 19.33 10.31 15.80
C TYR A 230 18.42 10.14 14.60
N ILE A 231 17.55 9.13 14.65
CA ILE A 231 16.67 8.74 13.54
C ILE A 231 15.23 8.85 13.99
N GLN A 232 14.40 9.65 13.29
CA GLN A 232 12.97 9.80 13.58
C GLN A 232 12.10 9.27 12.45
N GLY A 233 11.05 8.53 12.82
CA GLY A 233 10.04 8.07 11.87
C GLY A 233 10.53 6.96 10.95
N LEU A 234 11.48 6.14 11.39
CA LEU A 234 11.92 4.95 10.67
C LEU A 234 10.73 4.01 10.39
N PHE A 235 9.80 3.89 11.32
CA PHE A 235 8.52 3.21 11.09
C PHE A 235 7.41 4.25 10.85
N LYS A 236 6.68 4.09 9.76
CA LYS A 236 5.54 4.98 9.45
C LYS A 236 4.44 4.92 10.51
N GLU A 237 4.32 3.77 11.19
CA GLU A 237 3.37 3.51 12.28
C GLU A 237 3.77 4.23 13.59
N MET A 238 5.05 4.58 13.74
CA MET A 238 5.62 5.24 14.92
C MET A 238 6.33 6.55 14.53
N PRO A 239 5.62 7.51 13.90
CA PRO A 239 6.25 8.67 13.23
C PRO A 239 6.97 9.64 14.16
N LEU A 240 6.66 9.63 15.45
CA LEU A 240 7.29 10.50 16.45
C LEU A 240 8.47 9.84 17.16
N ALA A 241 8.62 8.53 17.01
CA ALA A 241 9.65 7.80 17.72
C ALA A 241 11.05 8.17 17.21
N TRP A 242 11.95 8.43 18.15
CA TRP A 242 13.35 8.62 17.90
C TRP A 242 14.14 7.37 18.29
N LEU A 243 15.15 7.06 17.49
CA LEU A 243 16.18 6.07 17.75
C LEU A 243 17.51 6.79 17.92
N HIS A 244 18.36 6.23 18.75
CA HIS A 244 19.74 6.67 18.93
C HIS A 244 20.70 5.57 18.52
N GLY A 245 21.61 5.88 17.63
CA GLY A 245 22.69 5.01 17.17
C GLY A 245 24.05 5.68 17.33
N HIS A 246 25.10 4.88 17.22
CA HIS A 246 26.48 5.34 17.29
C HIS A 246 27.23 4.96 16.00
N LEU A 247 27.76 5.96 15.31
CA LEU A 247 28.49 5.81 14.05
C LEU A 247 29.97 5.56 14.33
N LYS A 248 30.47 4.42 13.93
CA LYS A 248 31.89 4.08 14.00
C LYS A 248 32.31 3.26 12.77
N ASP A 249 33.43 3.65 12.16
CA ASP A 249 34.02 2.95 11.00
C ASP A 249 33.02 2.71 9.85
N GLY A 250 32.09 3.64 9.62
CA GLY A 250 31.08 3.53 8.56
C GLY A 250 29.87 2.66 8.94
N VAL A 251 29.76 2.23 10.20
CA VAL A 251 28.60 1.46 10.68
C VAL A 251 27.91 2.22 11.80
N ILE A 252 26.59 2.40 11.67
CA ILE A 252 25.74 2.92 12.72
C ILE A 252 25.18 1.73 13.50
N THR A 253 25.53 1.63 14.77
CA THR A 253 24.99 0.60 15.66
C THR A 253 23.90 1.21 16.53
N ILE A 254 22.69 0.64 16.49
CA ILE A 254 21.54 0.99 17.32
C ILE A 254 21.35 -0.14 18.32
N GLU A 255 21.49 0.16 19.61
CA GLU A 255 21.29 -0.84 20.67
C GLU A 255 19.84 -1.33 20.69
N LYS A 256 19.66 -2.64 20.81
CA LYS A 256 18.34 -3.27 20.94
C LYS A 256 17.60 -2.84 22.20
N GLY A 257 16.27 -2.83 22.10
CA GLY A 257 15.42 -2.58 23.26
C GLY A 257 15.18 -1.10 23.56
N GLN A 258 15.48 -0.19 22.64
CA GLN A 258 15.07 1.20 22.76
C GLN A 258 13.55 1.29 22.68
N SER A 259 12.93 1.96 23.67
CA SER A 259 11.48 2.19 23.64
C SER A 259 11.14 3.26 22.61
N LEU A 260 10.21 2.91 21.73
CA LEU A 260 9.65 3.81 20.74
C LEU A 260 8.41 4.56 21.24
N GLY A 261 7.95 4.25 22.47
CA GLY A 261 6.70 4.72 23.01
C GLY A 261 5.55 3.77 22.68
N TYR A 262 4.40 4.33 22.32
CA TYR A 262 3.17 3.55 22.16
C TYR A 262 2.78 3.37 20.69
N TYR A 263 2.33 2.15 20.39
CA TYR A 263 1.73 1.75 19.13
C TYR A 263 0.31 1.21 19.39
N TRP A 264 -0.34 0.69 18.41
CA TRP A 264 -1.70 0.17 18.38
C TRP A 264 -2.31 -0.14 19.75
N LYS A 265 -3.41 0.54 20.11
CA LYS A 265 -4.10 0.45 21.42
C LYS A 265 -3.19 0.79 22.63
N TRP A 266 -2.31 1.77 22.43
CA TRP A 266 -1.39 2.31 23.45
C TRP A 266 -0.49 1.26 24.11
N ARG A 267 -0.04 0.28 23.35
CA ARG A 267 0.95 -0.71 23.79
C ARG A 267 2.36 -0.16 23.63
N GLU A 268 3.18 -0.38 24.65
CA GLU A 268 4.59 -0.01 24.57
C GLU A 268 5.34 -0.94 23.61
N THR A 269 6.16 -0.33 22.76
CA THR A 269 6.86 -1.03 21.69
C THR A 269 8.36 -0.76 21.77
N LEU A 270 9.15 -1.83 21.65
CA LEU A 270 10.60 -1.77 21.58
C LEU A 270 11.09 -1.94 20.15
N PHE A 271 12.29 -1.38 19.91
CA PHE A 271 13.04 -1.54 18.69
C PHE A 271 14.12 -2.61 18.87
N LEU A 272 14.22 -3.54 17.93
CA LEU A 272 15.23 -4.59 17.95
C LEU A 272 15.53 -5.13 16.54
N GLY A 273 16.72 -5.72 16.40
CA GLY A 273 17.11 -6.51 15.24
C GLY A 273 16.88 -8.00 15.50
N LEU A 274 16.71 -8.74 14.42
CA LEU A 274 16.76 -10.20 14.41
C LEU A 274 17.91 -10.64 13.51
N ASP A 275 18.73 -11.58 13.99
CA ASP A 275 19.77 -12.18 13.19
C ASP A 275 19.24 -13.34 12.31
N GLU A 276 20.12 -14.00 11.56
CA GLU A 276 19.79 -15.13 10.68
C GLU A 276 19.14 -16.33 11.40
N LYS A 277 19.11 -16.34 12.74
CA LYS A 277 18.52 -17.38 13.58
C LYS A 277 17.31 -16.88 14.34
N ASP A 278 16.80 -15.71 13.99
CA ASP A 278 15.74 -15.01 14.71
C ASP A 278 16.09 -14.66 16.17
N GLU A 279 17.39 -14.58 16.51
CA GLU A 279 17.82 -14.15 17.83
C GLU A 279 17.88 -12.62 17.90
N ILE A 280 17.38 -12.06 19.02
CA ILE A 280 17.33 -10.61 19.24
C ILE A 280 18.76 -10.03 19.34
N CYS A 281 19.07 -9.10 18.44
CA CYS A 281 20.38 -8.44 18.37
C CYS A 281 20.27 -6.92 18.21
N ASP A 282 21.43 -6.23 18.30
CA ASP A 282 21.55 -4.83 17.92
C ASP A 282 21.43 -4.67 16.42
N ILE A 283 20.94 -3.52 15.96
CA ILE A 283 20.81 -3.23 14.54
C ILE A 283 22.07 -2.53 14.06
N LYS A 284 22.57 -2.98 12.92
CA LYS A 284 23.72 -2.38 12.24
C LYS A 284 23.29 -1.85 10.89
N LEU A 285 23.54 -0.56 10.67
CA LEU A 285 23.33 0.09 9.39
C LEU A 285 24.69 0.44 8.80
N THR A 286 25.03 -0.17 7.68
CA THR A 286 26.22 0.20 6.90
C THR A 286 25.97 1.54 6.22
N TYR A 287 26.75 2.56 6.59
CA TYR A 287 26.58 3.94 6.13
C TYR A 287 27.62 4.33 5.09
N ASP A 288 27.19 4.68 3.90
CA ASP A 288 28.00 5.29 2.83
C ASP A 288 27.70 6.79 2.72
N ALA A 289 28.55 7.61 3.34
CA ALA A 289 28.41 9.06 3.32
C ALA A 289 28.56 9.66 1.90
N GLY A 290 29.33 8.99 1.02
CA GLY A 290 29.55 9.45 -0.35
C GLY A 290 28.31 9.27 -1.24
N LYS A 291 27.57 8.20 -1.01
CA LYS A 291 26.30 7.91 -1.72
C LYS A 291 25.08 8.47 -0.98
N GLY A 292 25.21 8.80 0.30
CA GLY A 292 24.07 9.16 1.14
C GLY A 292 23.10 7.98 1.31
N THR A 293 23.64 6.81 1.66
CA THR A 293 22.85 5.57 1.85
C THR A 293 23.18 4.89 3.15
N MET A 294 22.20 4.19 3.72
CA MET A 294 22.35 3.26 4.83
C MET A 294 21.60 1.98 4.50
N GLU A 295 22.20 0.85 4.84
CA GLU A 295 21.65 -0.48 4.58
C GLU A 295 21.72 -1.32 5.85
N SER A 296 20.68 -2.06 6.17
CA SER A 296 20.66 -2.96 7.31
C SER A 296 21.14 -4.34 6.92
N ASP A 297 22.04 -4.90 7.71
CA ASP A 297 22.49 -6.31 7.62
C ASP A 297 21.53 -7.27 8.36
N ASN A 298 20.54 -6.73 9.09
CA ASN A 298 19.64 -7.48 9.95
C ASN A 298 18.18 -7.16 9.59
N SER A 299 17.28 -8.09 9.88
CA SER A 299 15.86 -7.77 9.96
C SER A 299 15.61 -6.80 11.11
N ILE A 300 14.82 -5.76 10.86
CA ILE A 300 14.47 -4.73 11.82
C ILE A 300 13.02 -4.92 12.23
N SER A 301 12.75 -4.98 13.54
CA SER A 301 11.43 -5.34 14.04
C SER A 301 10.93 -4.45 15.16
N LEU A 302 9.61 -4.31 15.23
CA LEU A 302 8.85 -3.78 16.36
C LEU A 302 8.44 -4.93 17.27
N TYR A 303 8.76 -4.82 18.54
CA TYR A 303 8.42 -5.82 19.56
C TYR A 303 7.41 -5.25 20.54
N ASP A 304 6.25 -5.90 20.63
CA ASP A 304 5.19 -5.60 21.58
C ASP A 304 5.54 -6.23 22.95
N ILE A 305 5.79 -5.39 23.94
CA ILE A 305 6.17 -5.85 25.29
C ILE A 305 5.03 -6.63 25.95
N ASP A 306 3.79 -6.20 25.75
CA ASP A 306 2.63 -6.81 26.40
C ASP A 306 2.30 -8.19 25.83
N LYS A 307 2.50 -8.36 24.52
CA LYS A 307 2.29 -9.63 23.82
C LYS A 307 3.50 -10.56 23.85
N HIS A 308 4.68 -10.04 24.15
CA HIS A 308 5.96 -10.74 24.02
C HIS A 308 6.19 -11.31 22.60
N SER A 309 5.88 -10.51 21.57
CA SER A 309 5.99 -10.93 20.17
C SER A 309 6.43 -9.81 19.24
N VAL A 310 7.02 -10.20 18.12
CA VAL A 310 7.25 -9.29 16.98
C VAL A 310 5.91 -8.94 16.37
N ASP A 311 5.65 -7.66 16.14
CA ASP A 311 4.36 -7.15 15.64
C ASP A 311 4.48 -6.66 14.18
N TYR A 312 5.65 -6.18 13.77
CA TYR A 312 5.92 -5.66 12.43
C TYR A 312 7.43 -5.60 12.20
N GLY A 313 7.87 -5.79 10.98
CA GLY A 313 9.29 -5.75 10.65
C GLY A 313 9.58 -5.24 9.24
N PHE A 314 10.87 -5.07 8.96
CA PHE A 314 11.41 -4.88 7.63
C PHE A 314 12.18 -6.12 7.22
N ALA A 315 11.80 -6.75 6.12
CA ALA A 315 12.58 -7.80 5.51
C ALA A 315 13.89 -7.24 4.93
N ALA A 316 13.82 -6.03 4.34
CA ALA A 316 14.98 -5.28 3.89
C ALA A 316 14.77 -3.78 4.14
N CYS A 317 15.74 -3.12 4.77
CA CYS A 317 15.68 -1.71 5.06
C CYS A 317 16.84 -0.96 4.40
N TYR A 318 16.48 -0.08 3.48
CA TYR A 318 17.41 0.87 2.86
C TYR A 318 16.97 2.28 3.20
N ILE A 319 17.92 3.13 3.57
CA ILE A 319 17.69 4.53 3.91
C ILE A 319 18.51 5.37 2.95
N THR A 320 17.89 6.33 2.27
CA THR A 320 18.54 7.14 1.24
C THR A 320 18.26 8.61 1.42
N LYS A 321 19.23 9.45 1.05
CA LYS A 321 19.09 10.92 1.08
C LYS A 321 18.15 11.42 -0.02
N GLU A 322 18.11 10.72 -1.15
CA GLU A 322 17.23 11.03 -2.27
C GLU A 322 16.02 10.11 -2.27
N ARG A 323 14.84 10.70 -2.49
CA ARG A 323 13.62 9.91 -2.62
C ARG A 323 13.64 9.14 -3.93
N TYR A 324 13.25 7.86 -3.86
CA TYR A 324 12.99 7.13 -5.09
C TYR A 324 11.76 7.71 -5.78
N VAL A 325 11.93 8.09 -7.04
CA VAL A 325 10.85 8.55 -7.92
C VAL A 325 10.53 7.43 -8.88
N VAL A 326 9.29 6.93 -8.82
CA VAL A 326 8.83 5.91 -9.77
C VAL A 326 8.95 6.49 -11.19
N PRO A 327 9.66 5.83 -12.11
CA PRO A 327 9.79 6.30 -13.48
C PRO A 327 8.44 6.35 -14.21
N ASP A 328 8.36 7.16 -15.25
CA ASP A 328 7.26 7.04 -16.20
C ASP A 328 7.37 5.70 -16.94
N PRO A 329 6.25 5.02 -17.23
CA PRO A 329 6.27 3.78 -17.96
C PRO A 329 6.80 4.00 -19.39
N ILE A 330 7.69 3.13 -19.83
CA ILE A 330 8.17 3.12 -21.22
C ILE A 330 6.98 2.76 -22.12
N LEU A 331 6.73 3.58 -23.12
CA LEU A 331 5.70 3.34 -24.11
C LEU A 331 6.33 2.94 -25.45
N LEU A 332 5.59 2.17 -26.25
CA LEU A 332 6.02 1.87 -27.61
C LEU A 332 6.07 3.18 -28.42
N PRO A 333 7.18 3.52 -29.08
CA PRO A 333 7.28 4.75 -29.87
C PRO A 333 6.24 4.83 -30.98
N SER A 334 5.74 6.03 -31.24
CA SER A 334 4.82 6.27 -32.34
C SER A 334 5.43 5.85 -33.69
N GLY A 335 4.72 4.98 -34.41
CA GLY A 335 5.19 4.45 -35.71
C GLY A 335 5.89 3.10 -35.62
N VAL A 336 6.22 2.62 -34.44
CA VAL A 336 6.70 1.25 -34.23
C VAL A 336 5.51 0.30 -34.19
N THR A 337 5.55 -0.75 -35.00
CA THR A 337 4.55 -1.81 -34.98
C THR A 337 5.11 -2.99 -34.19
N ALA A 338 4.38 -3.42 -33.17
CA ALA A 338 4.71 -4.64 -32.45
C ALA A 338 4.05 -5.84 -33.14
N SER A 339 4.76 -6.95 -33.14
CA SER A 339 4.29 -8.24 -33.65
C SER A 339 4.02 -9.19 -32.47
N PRO A 340 3.06 -10.11 -32.58
CA PRO A 340 2.83 -11.14 -31.59
C PRO A 340 3.91 -12.23 -31.67
N TYR A 341 4.39 -12.63 -30.50
CA TYR A 341 5.32 -13.76 -30.33
C TYR A 341 4.72 -14.78 -29.37
N ARG A 342 4.93 -16.05 -29.67
CA ARG A 342 4.70 -17.15 -28.73
C ARG A 342 5.80 -17.13 -27.69
N PHE A 343 5.46 -16.97 -26.44
CA PHE A 343 6.35 -17.03 -25.29
C PHE A 343 6.19 -18.36 -24.58
N GLU A 344 7.24 -19.16 -24.61
CA GLU A 344 7.36 -20.45 -23.94
C GLU A 344 8.37 -20.31 -22.80
N CYS A 345 8.02 -20.73 -21.58
CA CYS A 345 8.91 -20.68 -20.43
C CYS A 345 8.53 -21.73 -19.38
N GLU A 346 9.47 -21.98 -18.45
CA GLU A 346 9.15 -22.63 -17.18
C GLU A 346 8.74 -21.58 -16.17
N ILE A 347 7.60 -21.77 -15.49
CA ILE A 347 7.22 -20.99 -14.31
C ILE A 347 7.88 -21.65 -13.10
N LEU A 348 8.52 -20.83 -12.27
CA LEU A 348 9.13 -21.26 -11.02
C LEU A 348 8.31 -20.72 -9.86
N ASP A 349 8.27 -21.50 -8.78
CA ASP A 349 7.72 -21.14 -7.48
C ASP A 349 8.78 -21.36 -6.41
N ILE A 350 8.49 -20.95 -5.17
CA ILE A 350 9.38 -21.13 -4.04
C ILE A 350 8.79 -22.20 -3.13
N ASP A 351 9.59 -23.21 -2.80
CA ASP A 351 9.17 -24.23 -1.84
C ASP A 351 9.23 -23.72 -0.39
N ASP A 352 8.72 -24.55 0.54
CA ASP A 352 8.69 -24.23 1.98
C ASP A 352 10.11 -24.00 2.57
N ASP A 353 11.14 -24.49 1.90
CA ASP A 353 12.53 -24.28 2.28
C ASP A 353 13.15 -23.03 1.63
N GLY A 354 12.42 -22.33 0.76
CA GLY A 354 12.84 -21.10 0.08
C GLY A 354 13.71 -21.33 -1.17
N TYR A 355 13.65 -22.52 -1.79
CA TYR A 355 14.33 -22.81 -3.05
C TYR A 355 13.39 -22.69 -4.24
N LEU A 356 13.92 -22.21 -5.36
CA LEU A 356 13.18 -22.15 -6.61
C LEU A 356 12.95 -23.57 -7.18
N ILE A 357 11.70 -23.93 -7.33
CA ILE A 357 11.25 -25.19 -7.94
C ILE A 357 10.40 -24.91 -9.18
N LYS A 358 10.37 -25.86 -10.12
CA LYS A 358 9.49 -25.75 -11.28
C LYS A 358 8.04 -26.01 -10.87
N ALA A 359 7.19 -24.99 -11.02
CA ALA A 359 5.74 -25.10 -10.81
C ALA A 359 4.99 -25.58 -12.05
N GLY A 360 5.47 -25.24 -13.26
CA GLY A 360 4.83 -25.62 -14.50
C GLY A 360 5.56 -25.10 -15.74
N ASP A 361 4.92 -25.30 -16.88
CA ASP A 361 5.29 -24.69 -18.16
C ASP A 361 4.21 -23.71 -18.56
N ALA A 362 4.59 -22.58 -19.14
CA ALA A 362 3.66 -21.59 -19.69
C ALA A 362 3.84 -21.42 -21.19
N LEU A 363 2.74 -21.17 -21.85
CA LEU A 363 2.67 -20.76 -23.24
C LEU A 363 1.75 -19.53 -23.31
N GLU A 364 2.32 -18.40 -23.67
CA GLU A 364 1.63 -17.11 -23.67
C GLU A 364 1.89 -16.33 -24.96
N GLU A 365 1.23 -15.21 -25.13
CA GLU A 365 1.54 -14.25 -26.20
C GLU A 365 2.19 -13.00 -25.64
N VAL A 366 3.30 -12.59 -26.23
CA VAL A 366 4.02 -11.35 -25.93
C VAL A 366 4.06 -10.51 -27.20
N LEU A 367 3.86 -9.21 -27.08
CA LEU A 367 4.07 -8.30 -28.21
C LEU A 367 5.51 -7.80 -28.19
N ILE A 368 6.20 -7.88 -29.35
CA ILE A 368 7.57 -7.40 -29.50
C ILE A 368 7.66 -6.43 -30.67
N GLY A 369 8.23 -5.25 -30.44
CA GLY A 369 8.46 -4.21 -31.44
C GLY A 369 9.94 -3.87 -31.56
N PHE A 370 10.42 -3.65 -32.78
CA PHE A 370 11.80 -3.23 -33.07
C PHE A 370 11.82 -1.82 -33.63
N ASP A 371 12.71 -0.97 -33.08
CA ASP A 371 12.99 0.38 -33.52
C ASP A 371 14.53 0.60 -33.62
N GLY A 372 15.08 0.30 -34.74
CA GLY A 372 16.55 0.27 -34.91
C GLY A 372 17.18 -0.77 -33.98
N ASN A 373 17.99 -0.31 -33.03
CA ASN A 373 18.59 -1.18 -32.01
C ASN A 373 17.74 -1.31 -30.73
N ASP A 374 16.67 -0.57 -30.62
CA ASP A 374 15.77 -0.68 -29.45
C ASP A 374 14.74 -1.78 -29.70
N VAL A 375 14.51 -2.62 -28.68
CA VAL A 375 13.56 -3.73 -28.73
C VAL A 375 12.60 -3.60 -27.54
N TYR A 376 11.31 -3.60 -27.82
CA TYR A 376 10.25 -3.38 -26.84
C TYR A 376 9.44 -4.65 -26.62
N PHE A 377 9.24 -5.05 -25.35
CA PHE A 377 8.50 -6.24 -24.95
C PHE A 377 7.28 -5.85 -24.12
N LYS A 378 6.11 -6.38 -24.45
CA LYS A 378 4.88 -6.24 -23.68
C LYS A 378 4.46 -7.60 -23.12
N PHE A 379 4.70 -7.82 -21.84
CA PHE A 379 4.35 -9.06 -21.17
C PHE A 379 2.86 -9.07 -20.75
N PRO A 380 2.13 -10.19 -20.93
CA PRO A 380 0.70 -10.26 -20.68
C PRO A 380 0.33 -10.45 -19.20
N HIS A 381 1.26 -10.94 -18.38
CA HIS A 381 0.99 -11.34 -17.01
C HIS A 381 0.80 -10.19 -16.02
N VAL A 382 1.14 -8.99 -16.44
CA VAL A 382 1.06 -7.81 -15.60
C VAL A 382 0.10 -6.86 -16.27
N ASP A 383 -0.95 -6.46 -15.58
CA ASP A 383 -1.82 -5.37 -16.00
C ASP A 383 -1.06 -4.02 -16.00
N ALA A 384 0.27 -4.11 -16.24
CA ALA A 384 1.15 -2.98 -16.34
C ALA A 384 0.95 -2.26 -17.67
N ASN A 385 0.90 -0.95 -17.61
CA ASN A 385 0.69 -0.09 -18.79
C ASN A 385 1.97 0.17 -19.59
N GLY A 386 3.14 -0.28 -19.11
CA GLY A 386 4.45 -0.04 -19.71
C GLY A 386 4.96 -1.20 -20.56
N TRP A 387 6.09 -0.93 -21.22
CA TRP A 387 6.88 -1.87 -22.01
C TRP A 387 8.25 -2.05 -21.38
N ALA A 388 8.81 -3.25 -21.49
CA ALA A 388 10.22 -3.44 -21.24
C ALA A 388 11.02 -3.07 -22.49
N LYS A 389 12.14 -2.34 -22.30
CA LYS A 389 13.01 -1.92 -23.39
C LYS A 389 14.37 -2.60 -23.29
N GLY A 390 14.73 -3.34 -24.31
CA GLY A 390 16.04 -3.92 -24.49
C GLY A 390 16.83 -3.19 -25.58
N THR A 391 18.13 -3.46 -25.64
CA THR A 391 19.02 -2.97 -26.68
C THR A 391 19.65 -4.14 -27.42
N LEU A 392 19.50 -4.14 -28.74
CA LEU A 392 20.11 -5.09 -29.64
C LEU A 392 21.61 -4.80 -29.79
N SER A 393 22.45 -5.81 -29.65
CA SER A 393 23.89 -5.71 -29.82
C SER A 393 24.28 -5.28 -31.27
N PRO A 394 25.46 -4.66 -31.49
CA PRO A 394 25.89 -4.24 -32.82
C PRO A 394 26.03 -5.37 -33.86
N ASP A 395 26.24 -6.60 -33.39
CA ASP A 395 26.30 -7.80 -34.24
C ASP A 395 24.93 -8.46 -34.45
N HIS A 396 23.89 -7.89 -33.85
CA HIS A 396 22.50 -8.35 -33.88
C HIS A 396 22.31 -9.79 -33.35
N GLN A 397 23.14 -10.22 -32.39
CA GLN A 397 23.05 -11.59 -31.83
C GLN A 397 22.46 -11.62 -30.43
N THR A 398 22.44 -10.50 -29.71
CA THR A 398 21.89 -10.46 -28.35
C THR A 398 21.02 -9.25 -28.10
N ILE A 399 20.04 -9.41 -27.23
CA ILE A 399 19.18 -8.31 -26.72
C ILE A 399 19.37 -8.25 -25.21
N THR A 400 19.74 -7.07 -24.69
CA THR A 400 19.94 -6.84 -23.26
C THR A 400 18.88 -5.92 -22.71
N ILE A 401 18.11 -6.36 -21.70
CA ILE A 401 17.19 -5.53 -20.90
C ILE A 401 17.88 -5.23 -19.57
N PRO A 402 18.02 -3.94 -19.17
CA PRO A 402 18.61 -3.56 -17.90
C PRO A 402 17.84 -4.14 -16.71
N SER A 403 18.56 -4.51 -15.64
CA SER A 403 17.99 -5.00 -14.40
C SER A 403 17.05 -3.97 -13.75
N LEU A 404 16.01 -4.44 -13.08
CA LEU A 404 15.01 -3.63 -12.37
C LEU A 404 14.36 -2.54 -13.25
N GLN A 405 14.12 -2.87 -14.52
CA GLN A 405 13.46 -1.93 -15.42
C GLN A 405 11.97 -1.83 -15.08
N TYR A 406 11.52 -0.61 -14.78
CA TYR A 406 10.11 -0.34 -14.52
C TYR A 406 9.25 -0.60 -15.76
N VAL A 407 8.27 -1.48 -15.65
CA VAL A 407 7.36 -1.89 -16.74
C VAL A 407 5.93 -1.39 -16.55
N GLY A 408 5.68 -0.61 -15.52
CA GLY A 408 4.39 0.01 -15.27
C GLY A 408 3.82 -0.33 -13.90
N SER A 409 2.57 0.04 -13.69
CA SER A 409 1.85 -0.20 -12.46
C SER A 409 0.42 -0.64 -12.73
N TRP A 410 -0.15 -1.25 -11.72
CA TRP A 410 -1.56 -1.62 -11.67
C TRP A 410 -2.18 -1.06 -10.38
N GLN A 411 -3.44 -0.65 -10.45
CA GLN A 411 -4.19 -0.17 -9.31
C GLN A 411 -5.67 -0.49 -9.48
N GLU A 412 -6.25 -1.14 -8.50
CA GLU A 412 -7.70 -1.26 -8.35
C GLU A 412 -8.24 -0.13 -7.48
N GLU A 413 -9.57 0.14 -7.61
CA GLU A 413 -10.23 1.27 -6.91
C GLU A 413 -9.95 1.27 -5.39
N ASP A 414 -9.86 0.11 -4.76
CA ASP A 414 -9.72 -0.05 -3.30
C ASP A 414 -8.36 -0.60 -2.85
N ASN A 415 -7.44 -0.91 -3.77
CA ASN A 415 -6.13 -1.46 -3.47
C ASN A 415 -5.01 -0.44 -3.65
N PRO A 416 -3.92 -0.53 -2.88
CA PRO A 416 -2.74 0.28 -3.12
C PRO A 416 -2.21 0.05 -4.54
N ARG A 417 -1.70 1.11 -5.15
CA ARG A 417 -0.97 1.00 -6.41
C ARG A 417 0.21 0.04 -6.23
N GLN A 418 0.33 -0.92 -7.14
CA GLN A 418 1.44 -1.85 -7.22
C GLN A 418 2.29 -1.52 -8.45
N ASP A 419 3.58 -1.31 -8.25
CA ASP A 419 4.55 -1.05 -9.29
C ASP A 419 5.26 -2.35 -9.67
N TYR A 420 5.65 -2.51 -10.95
CA TYR A 420 6.28 -3.70 -11.48
C TYR A 420 7.60 -3.40 -12.16
N TYR A 421 8.59 -4.24 -11.87
CA TYR A 421 9.94 -4.12 -12.39
C TYR A 421 10.36 -5.46 -13.00
N LEU A 422 10.84 -5.42 -14.25
CA LEU A 422 11.41 -6.59 -14.89
C LEU A 422 12.89 -6.68 -14.56
N THR A 423 13.34 -7.83 -14.12
CA THR A 423 14.75 -8.07 -13.77
C THR A 423 15.19 -9.49 -14.09
N GLY A 424 16.47 -9.67 -14.37
CA GLY A 424 17.14 -10.97 -14.34
C GLY A 424 17.77 -11.20 -12.98
N PHE A 425 18.03 -12.44 -12.64
CA PHE A 425 18.82 -12.77 -11.47
C PHE A 425 19.56 -14.10 -11.62
N VAL A 426 20.60 -14.27 -10.81
CA VAL A 426 21.40 -15.50 -10.71
C VAL A 426 21.29 -16.04 -9.29
N ASP A 427 20.92 -17.30 -9.18
CA ASP A 427 20.98 -18.04 -7.93
C ASP A 427 22.46 -18.39 -7.63
N LYS A 428 22.96 -17.85 -6.51
CA LYS A 428 24.32 -18.11 -6.01
C LYS A 428 24.39 -19.36 -5.13
N GLY A 429 23.27 -19.99 -4.87
CA GLY A 429 23.11 -21.04 -3.87
C GLY A 429 22.86 -20.46 -2.48
N ASN A 430 22.42 -21.31 -1.55
CA ASN A 430 22.08 -20.91 -0.16
C ASN A 430 21.03 -19.80 -0.04
N LYS A 431 20.10 -19.69 -1.01
CA LYS A 431 19.06 -18.66 -1.06
C LYS A 431 19.62 -17.22 -1.28
N GLU A 432 20.83 -17.12 -1.78
CA GLU A 432 21.42 -15.84 -2.20
C GLU A 432 21.17 -15.63 -3.69
N TYR A 433 20.63 -14.46 -4.04
CA TYR A 433 20.28 -14.08 -5.40
C TYR A 433 20.97 -12.76 -5.76
N GLU A 434 21.55 -12.70 -6.94
CA GLU A 434 22.15 -11.47 -7.46
C GLU A 434 21.36 -10.96 -8.65
N LEU A 435 20.89 -9.71 -8.58
CA LEU A 435 20.17 -9.05 -9.68
C LEU A 435 21.12 -8.83 -10.87
N THR A 436 20.63 -9.13 -12.06
CA THR A 436 21.40 -9.01 -13.30
C THR A 436 20.54 -8.44 -14.41
N ASP A 437 21.20 -7.93 -15.46
CA ASP A 437 20.53 -7.65 -16.71
C ASP A 437 20.00 -8.97 -17.32
N ILE A 438 18.89 -8.86 -18.05
CA ILE A 438 18.35 -9.98 -18.83
C ILE A 438 19.01 -9.94 -20.20
N VAL A 439 19.70 -11.02 -20.55
CA VAL A 439 20.35 -11.19 -21.85
C VAL A 439 19.68 -12.31 -22.59
N PHE A 440 19.18 -12.01 -23.79
CA PHE A 440 18.62 -12.98 -24.72
C PHE A 440 19.57 -13.18 -25.91
N ASP A 441 19.69 -14.41 -26.39
CA ASP A 441 20.23 -14.72 -27.71
C ASP A 441 19.15 -14.42 -28.76
N TYR A 442 19.51 -13.79 -29.88
CA TYR A 442 18.61 -13.47 -30.98
C TYR A 442 19.06 -14.10 -32.30
N ASP A 443 18.26 -15.00 -32.83
CA ASP A 443 18.40 -15.54 -34.18
C ASP A 443 17.53 -14.73 -35.15
N ALA A 444 18.17 -13.77 -35.83
CA ALA A 444 17.49 -12.91 -36.79
C ALA A 444 17.01 -13.63 -38.08
N GLN A 445 17.51 -14.86 -38.36
CA GLN A 445 17.06 -15.63 -39.53
C GLN A 445 15.75 -16.37 -39.25
N GLN A 446 15.58 -16.87 -38.01
CA GLN A 446 14.39 -17.59 -37.58
C GLN A 446 13.41 -16.69 -36.81
N ASP A 447 13.81 -15.47 -36.49
CA ASP A 447 13.07 -14.53 -35.64
C ASP A 447 12.74 -15.14 -34.26
N ILE A 448 13.77 -15.76 -33.66
CA ILE A 448 13.70 -16.43 -32.34
C ILE A 448 14.56 -15.66 -31.34
N ILE A 449 13.96 -15.34 -30.18
CA ILE A 449 14.65 -14.75 -29.03
C ILE A 449 14.61 -15.77 -27.90
N SER A 450 15.75 -16.05 -27.24
CA SER A 450 15.79 -17.07 -26.19
C SER A 450 16.80 -16.76 -25.09
N SER A 451 16.52 -17.25 -23.88
CA SER A 451 17.45 -17.19 -22.74
C SER A 451 17.21 -18.35 -21.79
N SER A 452 18.29 -19.02 -21.39
CA SER A 452 18.22 -20.02 -20.31
C SER A 452 18.28 -19.40 -18.90
N LYS A 453 18.52 -18.09 -18.81
CA LYS A 453 18.62 -17.37 -17.54
C LYS A 453 17.25 -17.14 -16.93
N THR A 454 17.25 -16.97 -15.62
CA THR A 454 16.04 -16.67 -14.87
C THR A 454 15.74 -15.17 -14.95
N MET A 455 14.51 -14.85 -15.17
CA MET A 455 13.98 -13.49 -15.07
C MET A 455 12.74 -13.47 -14.20
N CYS A 456 12.40 -12.33 -13.63
CA CYS A 456 11.19 -12.18 -12.85
C CYS A 456 10.54 -10.81 -13.07
N ILE A 457 9.23 -10.76 -12.88
CA ILE A 457 8.48 -9.52 -12.71
C ILE A 457 8.39 -9.30 -11.20
N ASN A 458 9.01 -8.23 -10.75
CA ASN A 458 9.30 -7.92 -9.37
C ASN A 458 8.46 -6.73 -8.88
N SER A 459 8.02 -6.74 -7.64
CA SER A 459 7.30 -5.61 -7.03
C SER A 459 8.22 -4.56 -6.40
N SER A 460 9.50 -4.88 -6.22
CA SER A 460 10.51 -3.98 -5.64
C SER A 460 11.47 -3.42 -6.69
N TYR A 461 11.84 -2.15 -6.54
CA TYR A 461 12.83 -1.48 -7.40
C TYR A 461 14.28 -1.62 -6.90
N ARG A 462 14.51 -2.36 -5.80
CA ARG A 462 15.84 -2.48 -5.18
C ARG A 462 16.32 -3.89 -4.95
N ILE A 463 15.44 -4.77 -4.54
CA ILE A 463 15.75 -6.14 -4.17
C ILE A 463 14.89 -7.11 -4.95
N LEU A 464 15.33 -8.33 -5.07
CA LEU A 464 14.51 -9.39 -5.61
C LEU A 464 13.43 -9.76 -4.61
N ASP A 465 12.18 -9.51 -4.99
CA ASP A 465 10.99 -9.94 -4.28
C ASP A 465 10.36 -11.10 -5.05
N TYR A 466 10.75 -12.32 -4.71
CA TYR A 466 10.25 -13.49 -5.41
C TYR A 466 9.00 -14.12 -4.76
N TYR A 467 8.55 -13.62 -3.61
CA TYR A 467 7.21 -13.93 -3.10
C TYR A 467 6.11 -13.16 -3.82
N GLY A 468 6.48 -12.05 -4.44
CA GLY A 468 5.50 -11.11 -4.97
C GLY A 468 5.02 -11.43 -6.38
N TYR A 469 5.81 -12.12 -7.25
CA TYR A 469 5.36 -12.28 -8.63
C TYR A 469 6.00 -13.43 -9.42
N LEU A 470 5.83 -13.39 -10.74
CA LEU A 470 6.12 -14.47 -11.67
C LEU A 470 7.61 -14.59 -11.96
N VAL A 471 8.14 -15.77 -11.76
CA VAL A 471 9.54 -16.13 -12.07
C VAL A 471 9.57 -17.07 -13.26
N PHE A 472 10.41 -16.75 -14.25
CA PHE A 472 10.48 -17.46 -15.52
C PHE A 472 11.90 -17.95 -15.80
N ARG A 473 12.02 -19.15 -16.36
CA ARG A 473 13.28 -19.71 -16.84
C ARG A 473 13.09 -20.40 -18.19
N ASN A 474 14.19 -20.59 -18.91
CA ASN A 474 14.17 -21.21 -20.25
C ASN A 474 13.23 -20.46 -21.22
N ASN A 475 13.36 -19.14 -21.22
CA ASN A 475 12.51 -18.24 -21.96
C ASN A 475 12.77 -18.33 -23.45
N LYS A 476 11.72 -18.49 -24.27
CA LYS A 476 11.81 -18.54 -25.72
C LYS A 476 10.62 -17.79 -26.34
N PHE A 477 10.92 -16.89 -27.24
CA PHE A 477 9.95 -16.13 -28.02
C PHE A 477 10.09 -16.52 -29.48
N THR A 478 9.00 -16.96 -30.11
CA THR A 478 8.94 -17.30 -31.53
C THR A 478 7.86 -16.46 -32.17
N LYS A 479 8.19 -15.75 -33.26
CA LYS A 479 7.22 -14.89 -33.95
C LYS A 479 6.03 -15.71 -34.44
N LYS A 480 4.84 -15.20 -34.19
CA LYS A 480 3.59 -15.78 -34.70
C LYS A 480 3.26 -15.23 -36.08
N GLU A 481 2.66 -16.07 -36.90
CA GLU A 481 2.05 -15.69 -38.17
C GLU A 481 0.54 -15.86 -38.09
N GLU A 482 -0.22 -14.92 -38.65
CA GLU A 482 -1.67 -15.06 -38.76
C GLU A 482 -2.01 -16.07 -39.82
N VAL A 483 -2.70 -17.13 -39.42
CA VAL A 483 -3.17 -18.22 -40.30
C VAL A 483 -4.65 -18.51 -40.07
N ALA A 484 -5.32 -19.10 -41.07
CA ALA A 484 -6.63 -19.70 -40.87
C ALA A 484 -6.43 -21.07 -40.21
N ALA A 485 -7.01 -21.26 -39.03
CA ALA A 485 -6.84 -22.49 -38.25
C ALA A 485 -8.02 -22.73 -37.32
N THR A 486 -8.35 -24.01 -37.06
CA THR A 486 -9.42 -24.38 -36.12
C THR A 486 -8.83 -24.39 -34.68
N PRO A 487 -9.35 -23.56 -33.76
CA PRO A 487 -8.87 -23.54 -32.40
C PRO A 487 -9.16 -24.88 -31.72
N ALA A 488 -8.22 -25.34 -30.89
CA ALA A 488 -8.45 -26.49 -30.03
C ALA A 488 -9.54 -26.20 -28.99
N ALA A 489 -10.23 -27.24 -28.54
CA ALA A 489 -11.30 -27.09 -27.56
C ALA A 489 -10.76 -26.61 -26.21
N PRO A 490 -11.46 -25.70 -25.51
CA PRO A 490 -11.00 -25.17 -24.22
C PRO A 490 -11.15 -26.24 -23.13
N GLU A 491 -10.38 -26.09 -22.06
CA GLU A 491 -10.66 -26.80 -20.81
C GLU A 491 -11.63 -25.97 -19.95
N VAL A 492 -12.67 -26.62 -19.40
CA VAL A 492 -13.70 -25.97 -18.58
C VAL A 492 -13.74 -26.63 -17.21
N LYS A 493 -13.60 -25.82 -16.15
CA LYS A 493 -13.63 -26.25 -14.74
C LYS A 493 -14.43 -25.29 -13.90
N MET A 494 -14.95 -25.75 -12.77
CA MET A 494 -15.56 -24.91 -11.74
C MET A 494 -14.85 -25.11 -10.40
N ASP A 495 -14.72 -24.03 -9.64
CA ASP A 495 -14.21 -24.03 -8.29
C ASP A 495 -15.12 -23.16 -7.41
N TYR A 496 -15.33 -23.56 -6.14
CA TYR A 496 -16.19 -22.84 -5.20
C TYR A 496 -15.40 -22.20 -4.08
N ASN A 497 -15.43 -20.87 -4.05
CA ASN A 497 -14.88 -20.10 -2.95
C ASN A 497 -15.91 -19.97 -1.82
N THR A 498 -15.75 -20.75 -0.75
CA THR A 498 -16.68 -20.77 0.39
C THR A 498 -16.66 -19.48 1.23
N VAL A 499 -15.59 -18.68 1.15
CA VAL A 499 -15.46 -17.43 1.91
C VAL A 499 -16.24 -16.30 1.24
N GLU A 500 -16.12 -16.21 -0.08
CA GLU A 500 -16.78 -15.16 -0.89
C GLU A 500 -18.15 -15.58 -1.40
N THR A 501 -18.50 -16.87 -1.28
CA THR A 501 -19.73 -17.47 -1.84
C THR A 501 -19.86 -17.27 -3.35
N ILE A 502 -18.75 -17.39 -4.06
CA ILE A 502 -18.65 -17.20 -5.53
C ILE A 502 -18.17 -18.50 -6.17
N ILE A 503 -18.71 -18.83 -7.34
CA ILE A 503 -18.19 -19.87 -8.21
C ILE A 503 -17.22 -19.25 -9.22
N ARG A 504 -16.01 -19.77 -9.28
CA ARG A 504 -15.06 -19.46 -10.34
C ARG A 504 -15.22 -20.45 -11.47
N LEU A 505 -15.63 -19.97 -12.64
CA LEU A 505 -15.61 -20.71 -13.89
C LEU A 505 -14.28 -20.46 -14.60
N SER A 506 -13.45 -21.47 -14.70
CA SER A 506 -12.20 -21.43 -15.46
C SER A 506 -12.44 -21.92 -16.88
N VAL A 507 -12.05 -21.12 -17.87
CA VAL A 507 -12.10 -21.43 -19.30
C VAL A 507 -10.69 -21.25 -19.85
N GLU A 508 -9.91 -22.32 -19.83
CA GLU A 508 -8.54 -22.31 -20.32
C GLU A 508 -8.53 -22.53 -21.84
N ILE A 509 -8.18 -21.51 -22.58
CA ILE A 509 -8.17 -21.53 -24.05
C ILE A 509 -6.74 -21.81 -24.51
N PRO A 510 -6.48 -22.92 -25.23
CA PRO A 510 -5.19 -23.19 -25.85
C PRO A 510 -4.86 -22.10 -26.88
N LEU A 511 -3.61 -21.57 -26.84
CA LEU A 511 -3.13 -20.62 -27.84
C LEU A 511 -2.54 -21.30 -29.09
N ILE A 512 -2.93 -22.56 -29.30
CA ILE A 512 -2.58 -23.36 -30.47
C ILE A 512 -3.84 -23.98 -31.08
N ALA A 513 -3.81 -24.19 -32.36
CA ALA A 513 -4.86 -24.84 -33.13
C ALA A 513 -4.69 -26.38 -33.12
N ASP A 514 -5.67 -27.10 -33.66
CA ASP A 514 -5.64 -28.57 -33.79
C ASP A 514 -4.47 -29.08 -34.66
N ASP A 515 -3.98 -28.25 -35.58
CA ASP A 515 -2.82 -28.55 -36.45
C ASP A 515 -1.48 -28.05 -35.88
N ASN A 516 -1.47 -27.58 -34.62
CA ASN A 516 -0.37 -26.94 -33.93
C ASN A 516 0.05 -25.55 -34.47
N SER A 517 -0.76 -24.91 -35.30
CA SER A 517 -0.56 -23.50 -35.66
C SER A 517 -0.78 -22.59 -34.46
N ASP A 518 -0.07 -21.47 -34.42
CA ASP A 518 -0.26 -20.45 -33.39
C ASP A 518 -1.56 -19.67 -33.61
N LEU A 519 -2.28 -19.39 -32.54
CA LEU A 519 -3.47 -18.53 -32.55
C LEU A 519 -3.13 -17.16 -31.98
N LEU A 520 -3.59 -16.09 -32.63
CA LEU A 520 -3.42 -14.70 -32.19
C LEU A 520 -4.49 -14.33 -31.18
N THR A 521 -4.11 -13.82 -30.01
CA THR A 521 -5.07 -13.52 -28.92
C THR A 521 -6.06 -12.42 -29.25
N ASP A 522 -5.70 -11.48 -30.13
CA ASP A 522 -6.57 -10.41 -30.63
C ASP A 522 -7.64 -10.90 -31.62
N LYS A 523 -7.52 -12.14 -32.11
CA LYS A 523 -8.45 -12.82 -33.02
C LYS A 523 -9.27 -13.92 -32.32
N LEU A 524 -8.99 -14.15 -31.02
CA LEU A 524 -9.68 -15.14 -30.21
C LEU A 524 -10.82 -14.53 -29.40
N SER A 525 -11.91 -15.27 -29.35
CA SER A 525 -13.04 -15.04 -28.46
C SER A 525 -13.67 -16.37 -28.07
N TYR A 526 -14.58 -16.36 -27.12
CA TYR A 526 -15.30 -17.56 -26.74
C TYR A 526 -16.71 -17.26 -26.28
N ILE A 527 -17.58 -18.28 -26.34
CA ILE A 527 -18.95 -18.24 -25.86
C ILE A 527 -19.10 -19.29 -24.76
N VAL A 528 -19.71 -18.88 -23.66
CA VAL A 528 -20.09 -19.78 -22.56
C VAL A 528 -21.51 -20.28 -22.78
N TYR A 529 -21.72 -21.57 -22.57
CA TYR A 529 -22.98 -22.26 -22.66
C TYR A 529 -23.37 -22.87 -21.32
N TYR A 530 -24.68 -22.98 -21.09
CA TYR A 530 -25.21 -23.79 -19.99
C TYR A 530 -26.36 -24.68 -20.48
N GLU A 531 -26.55 -25.82 -19.83
CA GLU A 531 -27.67 -26.71 -20.06
C GLU A 531 -28.66 -26.62 -18.89
N LYS A 532 -29.92 -26.34 -19.19
CA LYS A 532 -31.02 -26.27 -18.24
C LYS A 532 -32.24 -26.96 -18.83
N ASP A 533 -32.89 -27.84 -18.06
CA ASP A 533 -34.09 -28.59 -18.52
C ASP A 533 -33.85 -29.38 -19.82
N GLY A 534 -32.62 -29.85 -20.04
CA GLY A 534 -32.23 -30.56 -21.25
C GLY A 534 -32.08 -29.68 -22.50
N GLN A 535 -32.08 -28.36 -22.34
CA GLN A 535 -31.87 -27.39 -23.44
C GLN A 535 -30.56 -26.64 -23.22
N GLN A 536 -29.84 -26.44 -24.31
CA GLN A 536 -28.62 -25.65 -24.35
C GLN A 536 -28.97 -24.18 -24.55
N HIS A 537 -28.29 -23.31 -23.78
CA HIS A 537 -28.45 -21.87 -23.87
C HIS A 537 -27.06 -21.21 -23.92
N GLU A 538 -26.96 -20.08 -24.62
CA GLU A 538 -25.80 -19.20 -24.55
C GLU A 538 -25.93 -18.30 -23.30
N MET A 539 -24.85 -18.11 -22.59
CA MET A 539 -24.83 -17.22 -21.45
C MET A 539 -24.70 -15.77 -21.91
N VAL A 540 -25.60 -14.90 -21.43
CA VAL A 540 -25.52 -13.46 -21.66
C VAL A 540 -24.89 -12.80 -20.43
N PHE A 541 -23.77 -12.15 -20.60
CA PHE A 541 -23.10 -11.35 -19.56
C PHE A 541 -23.67 -9.92 -19.61
N ARG A 542 -24.49 -9.58 -18.63
CA ARG A 542 -25.20 -8.30 -18.62
C ARG A 542 -24.34 -7.22 -18.01
N ALA A 543 -24.32 -6.04 -18.60
CA ALA A 543 -23.63 -4.87 -18.08
C ALA A 543 -24.14 -4.44 -16.70
N THR A 544 -25.37 -4.82 -16.32
CA THR A 544 -25.93 -4.60 -14.98
C THR A 544 -25.30 -5.48 -13.90
N ASP A 545 -24.85 -6.68 -14.27
CA ASP A 545 -24.36 -7.71 -13.35
C ASP A 545 -22.82 -7.69 -13.28
N TYR A 546 -22.18 -7.23 -14.35
CA TYR A 546 -20.72 -7.17 -14.52
C TYR A 546 -20.26 -5.73 -14.69
N LYS A 547 -19.95 -5.08 -13.56
CA LYS A 547 -19.45 -3.69 -13.54
C LYS A 547 -18.18 -3.58 -14.40
N GLY A 548 -18.19 -2.66 -15.36
CA GLY A 548 -17.11 -2.46 -16.32
C GLY A 548 -17.42 -2.92 -17.74
N LEU A 549 -18.51 -3.67 -17.96
CA LEU A 549 -19.06 -3.87 -19.30
C LEU A 549 -19.88 -2.64 -19.73
N GLU A 550 -19.65 -2.15 -20.94
CA GLU A 550 -20.44 -1.06 -21.51
C GLU A 550 -21.81 -1.55 -22.03
N ASN A 551 -21.88 -2.80 -22.50
CA ASN A 551 -23.06 -3.42 -23.06
C ASN A 551 -23.13 -4.91 -22.69
N ASP A 552 -24.32 -5.50 -22.80
CA ASP A 552 -24.48 -6.94 -22.67
C ASP A 552 -23.71 -7.66 -23.79
N ILE A 553 -22.98 -8.70 -23.42
CA ILE A 553 -22.18 -9.51 -24.36
C ILE A 553 -22.52 -11.00 -24.24
N VAL A 554 -22.42 -11.73 -25.32
CA VAL A 554 -22.47 -13.20 -25.38
C VAL A 554 -21.10 -13.77 -25.71
N GLU A 555 -20.41 -13.12 -26.63
CA GLU A 555 -19.08 -13.49 -27.06
C GLU A 555 -18.05 -12.67 -26.28
N ILE A 556 -17.15 -13.34 -25.57
CA ILE A 556 -16.13 -12.73 -24.72
C ILE A 556 -14.81 -12.71 -25.49
N PRO A 557 -14.24 -11.52 -25.80
CA PRO A 557 -12.89 -11.43 -26.34
C PRO A 557 -11.83 -12.04 -25.40
N TYR A 558 -10.86 -12.73 -25.94
CA TYR A 558 -9.79 -13.35 -25.15
C TYR A 558 -9.07 -12.35 -24.22
N ASN A 559 -8.82 -11.13 -24.73
CA ASN A 559 -8.11 -10.08 -24.00
C ASN A 559 -9.02 -9.20 -23.11
N LEU A 560 -10.32 -9.55 -22.97
CA LEU A 560 -11.23 -8.81 -22.09
C LEU A 560 -10.83 -9.02 -20.63
N ASN A 561 -10.59 -7.93 -19.91
CA ASN A 561 -10.36 -7.93 -18.47
C ASN A 561 -11.19 -6.80 -17.84
N ILE A 562 -12.12 -7.17 -16.94
CA ILE A 562 -13.00 -6.22 -16.27
C ILE A 562 -13.02 -6.45 -14.77
N SER A 563 -13.23 -5.35 -14.02
CA SER A 563 -13.52 -5.33 -12.59
C SER A 563 -12.70 -6.34 -11.79
N SER A 564 -11.37 -6.11 -11.68
CA SER A 564 -10.51 -6.91 -10.80
C SER A 564 -10.53 -8.42 -11.07
N GLY A 565 -10.75 -8.80 -12.32
CA GLY A 565 -10.77 -10.20 -12.73
C GLY A 565 -12.12 -10.91 -12.56
N ILE A 566 -13.23 -10.18 -12.38
CA ILE A 566 -14.59 -10.75 -12.48
C ILE A 566 -14.77 -11.44 -13.83
N ILE A 567 -14.24 -10.86 -14.92
CA ILE A 567 -14.00 -11.56 -16.18
C ILE A 567 -12.54 -11.34 -16.57
N ARG A 568 -11.77 -12.42 -16.63
CA ARG A 568 -10.48 -12.50 -17.33
C ARG A 568 -10.67 -13.34 -18.57
N GLY A 569 -10.76 -12.71 -19.72
CA GLY A 569 -10.94 -13.38 -20.98
C GLY A 569 -9.90 -14.47 -21.20
N GLY A 570 -10.34 -15.63 -21.70
CA GLY A 570 -9.45 -16.79 -21.90
C GLY A 570 -8.93 -17.49 -20.65
N LYS A 571 -9.37 -17.10 -19.44
CA LYS A 571 -8.92 -17.70 -18.16
C LYS A 571 -10.07 -17.95 -17.18
N THR A 572 -10.70 -16.91 -16.64
CA THR A 572 -11.69 -17.07 -15.55
C THR A 572 -12.86 -16.11 -15.63
N ILE A 573 -14.00 -16.56 -15.09
CA ILE A 573 -15.21 -15.76 -14.87
C ILE A 573 -15.71 -16.04 -13.47
N MET A 574 -16.08 -15.00 -12.73
CA MET A 574 -16.72 -15.11 -11.42
C MET A 574 -18.24 -15.15 -11.60
N LEU A 575 -18.87 -16.19 -11.10
CA LEU A 575 -20.32 -16.37 -11.10
C LEU A 575 -20.84 -16.20 -9.66
N ASP A 576 -21.65 -15.16 -9.44
CA ASP A 576 -22.34 -14.97 -8.16
C ASP A 576 -23.39 -16.06 -7.97
N LEU A 577 -23.46 -16.67 -6.77
CA LEU A 577 -24.50 -17.67 -6.43
C LEU A 577 -25.93 -17.11 -6.52
N ALA A 578 -26.09 -15.78 -6.40
CA ALA A 578 -27.36 -15.11 -6.59
C ALA A 578 -27.80 -15.00 -8.07
N LEU A 579 -26.93 -15.37 -9.02
CA LEU A 579 -27.28 -15.36 -10.45
C LEU A 579 -28.50 -16.28 -10.70
N ASP A 580 -29.54 -15.69 -11.26
CA ASP A 580 -30.84 -16.35 -11.42
C ASP A 580 -30.72 -17.67 -12.20
N GLY A 581 -31.07 -18.73 -11.51
CA GLY A 581 -31.08 -20.08 -12.09
C GLY A 581 -29.71 -20.77 -12.18
N LEU A 582 -28.60 -20.19 -11.70
CA LEU A 582 -27.27 -20.80 -11.76
C LEU A 582 -27.26 -22.25 -11.22
N LEU A 583 -27.81 -22.46 -10.05
CA LEU A 583 -27.84 -23.78 -9.38
C LEU A 583 -28.82 -24.77 -10.04
N THR A 584 -29.56 -24.37 -11.10
CA THR A 584 -30.41 -25.26 -11.90
C THR A 584 -29.75 -25.75 -13.19
N TRP A 585 -28.55 -25.30 -13.48
CA TRP A 585 -27.80 -25.75 -14.63
C TRP A 585 -27.29 -27.18 -14.40
N THR A 586 -27.45 -28.02 -15.40
CA THR A 586 -26.93 -29.42 -15.36
C THR A 586 -25.51 -29.48 -15.88
N LYS A 587 -25.18 -28.64 -16.85
CA LYS A 587 -23.81 -28.52 -17.41
C LYS A 587 -23.48 -27.06 -17.68
N VAL A 588 -22.20 -26.75 -17.66
CA VAL A 588 -21.61 -25.51 -18.18
C VAL A 588 -20.56 -25.85 -19.20
N GLY A 589 -20.40 -25.07 -20.23
CA GLY A 589 -19.41 -25.36 -21.29
C GLY A 589 -18.95 -24.12 -22.00
N ALA A 590 -17.91 -24.25 -22.81
CA ALA A 590 -17.40 -23.16 -23.62
C ALA A 590 -16.95 -23.63 -25.01
N LYS A 591 -17.06 -22.73 -25.99
CA LYS A 591 -16.58 -22.90 -27.35
C LYS A 591 -15.70 -21.72 -27.71
N VAL A 592 -14.53 -21.99 -28.28
CA VAL A 592 -13.60 -20.97 -28.78
C VAL A 592 -13.91 -20.63 -30.23
N ILE A 593 -13.75 -19.35 -30.55
CA ILE A 593 -13.90 -18.82 -31.91
C ILE A 593 -12.60 -18.12 -32.28
N TYR A 594 -12.08 -18.39 -33.47
CA TYR A 594 -10.87 -17.77 -34.02
C TYR A 594 -11.17 -17.16 -35.39
N ARG A 595 -10.73 -15.89 -35.58
CA ARG A 595 -10.94 -15.12 -36.81
C ARG A 595 -9.62 -14.69 -37.44
N GLY A 596 -8.70 -15.63 -37.60
CA GLY A 596 -7.41 -15.41 -38.26
C GLY A 596 -7.42 -15.85 -39.72
N GLY A 597 -6.51 -15.32 -40.53
CA GLY A 597 -6.39 -15.66 -41.95
C GLY A 597 -7.58 -15.26 -42.80
N GLY A 598 -8.46 -14.39 -42.30
CA GLY A 598 -9.65 -13.93 -43.00
C GLY A 598 -10.85 -14.91 -42.95
N GLU A 599 -10.80 -15.95 -42.16
CA GLU A 599 -11.84 -16.98 -41.98
C GLU A 599 -12.24 -17.07 -40.51
N GLU A 600 -13.50 -17.54 -40.26
CA GLU A 600 -13.96 -17.84 -38.90
C GLU A 600 -14.00 -19.36 -38.71
N HIS A 601 -13.29 -19.80 -37.68
CA HIS A 601 -13.26 -21.19 -37.25
C HIS A 601 -13.66 -21.29 -35.77
N ALA A 602 -14.24 -22.41 -35.35
CA ALA A 602 -14.65 -22.63 -33.99
C ALA A 602 -14.31 -24.05 -33.52
N SER A 603 -13.97 -24.18 -32.25
CA SER A 603 -13.81 -25.47 -31.60
C SER A 603 -15.15 -26.18 -31.38
N ASP A 604 -15.12 -27.43 -30.99
CA ASP A 604 -16.25 -28.07 -30.33
C ASP A 604 -16.52 -27.44 -28.96
N ILE A 605 -17.71 -27.67 -28.39
CA ILE A 605 -18.04 -27.24 -27.02
C ILE A 605 -17.50 -28.27 -26.06
N THR A 606 -16.64 -27.82 -25.12
CA THR A 606 -16.28 -28.63 -23.96
C THR A 606 -17.27 -28.42 -22.84
N TRP A 607 -17.79 -29.51 -22.29
CA TRP A 607 -18.80 -29.49 -21.24
C TRP A 607 -18.23 -29.97 -19.90
N PHE A 608 -18.60 -29.27 -18.83
CA PHE A 608 -18.35 -29.62 -17.44
C PHE A 608 -19.69 -29.98 -16.76
N ASP A 609 -19.71 -30.99 -15.90
CA ASP A 609 -20.90 -31.41 -15.15
C ASP A 609 -21.10 -30.50 -13.93
N ALA A 610 -21.90 -29.45 -14.12
CA ALA A 610 -22.18 -28.48 -13.08
C ALA A 610 -23.08 -29.06 -11.97
N LYS A 611 -23.99 -29.99 -12.31
CA LYS A 611 -24.87 -30.61 -11.32
C LYS A 611 -24.08 -31.43 -10.29
N THR A 612 -23.20 -32.32 -10.73
CA THR A 612 -22.34 -33.10 -9.83
C THR A 612 -21.47 -32.17 -8.97
N PHE A 613 -20.92 -31.10 -9.55
CA PHE A 613 -20.14 -30.10 -8.81
C PHE A 613 -20.97 -29.41 -7.70
N TYR A 614 -22.23 -29.04 -7.97
CA TYR A 614 -23.08 -28.43 -6.93
C TYR A 614 -23.45 -29.42 -5.82
N GLU A 615 -23.68 -30.70 -6.15
CA GLU A 615 -23.95 -31.76 -5.18
C GLU A 615 -22.73 -32.00 -4.26
N GLU A 616 -21.53 -32.07 -4.82
CA GLU A 616 -20.27 -32.30 -4.09
C GLU A 616 -19.89 -31.12 -3.16
N ASN A 617 -20.29 -29.89 -3.52
CA ASN A 617 -20.06 -28.69 -2.70
C ASN A 617 -21.27 -28.33 -1.82
N GLU A 618 -22.27 -29.20 -1.69
CA GLU A 618 -23.48 -29.01 -0.86
C GLU A 618 -24.28 -27.75 -1.21
N LEU A 619 -24.17 -27.25 -2.46
CA LEU A 619 -24.89 -26.06 -2.94
C LEU A 619 -26.34 -26.39 -3.33
N ILE A 620 -26.62 -27.62 -3.65
CA ILE A 620 -27.95 -28.18 -3.91
C ILE A 620 -28.13 -29.50 -3.16
N LYS A 621 -29.40 -29.90 -2.89
CA LYS A 621 -29.75 -31.16 -2.19
C LYS A 621 -30.18 -32.23 -3.16
#